data_94cac8cd6e38dd269edbd2d65060645d
#
_entry.id   94cac8cd6e38dd269edbd2d65060645d
#
_cell.length_a   1.000
_cell.length_b   1.000
_cell.length_c   1.000
_cell.angle_alpha   90.00
_cell.angle_beta   90.00
_cell.angle_gamma   90.00
#
_symmetry.space_group_name_H-M   'P 1'
#
loop_
_entity.id
_entity.type
_entity.pdbx_description
1 polymer ?
#
loop_
_entity_poly.entity_id
_entity_poly.type
_entity_poly.pdbx_seq_one_letter_code
_entity_poly.pdbx_strand_id
1 'polypeptide(L)'
;MTLGFSVEELLPSARGGGALKMGLAALSEDEWLQPDPDLAARAAAFDAYPESVQVTPAAEAPARELAAMRGVSGTIEAAARSMWEDLCLLTRREGEEVYRLVGAAVAFPTDWRPADKLGLPLAALHKPIHGYAEQLASGVDHFMVKLRPGAIYGRCNWFISPTGALRWVGEPPEQAFAHVTAANAGDTLYVRCERQTLRKLPGTGAIVFTIGVYVAPLGSLSPDNIARMAEAVATIPPEEAERRGAPHFAPALHGFARLHRHPELVSGSISPHERRPEGRDGC
;
A
#
# COMPACT_ATOMS: atom_id res chain seq x y z
N MET A 1 -4.01 10.60 15.37
CA MET A 1 -4.16 10.60 13.92
C MET A 1 -4.68 9.22 13.58
N THR A 2 -5.92 9.10 13.16
CA THR A 2 -6.57 7.84 12.79
C THR A 2 -6.10 7.40 11.41
N LEU A 3 -5.86 6.09 11.22
CA LEU A 3 -5.63 5.52 9.91
C LEU A 3 -7.00 5.28 9.24
N GLY A 4 -7.31 6.04 8.19
CA GLY A 4 -8.53 5.85 7.42
C GLY A 4 -8.54 4.60 6.54
N PHE A 5 -9.55 4.48 5.68
CA PHE A 5 -9.80 3.34 4.81
C PHE A 5 -9.93 3.74 3.32
N SER A 6 -9.32 4.84 2.95
CA SER A 6 -9.21 5.31 1.57
C SER A 6 -7.82 5.87 1.30
N VAL A 7 -7.46 6.01 0.02
CA VAL A 7 -6.15 6.61 -0.35
C VAL A 7 -6.04 8.03 0.20
N GLU A 8 -7.11 8.83 0.06
CA GLU A 8 -7.14 10.23 0.50
C GLU A 8 -6.90 10.37 2.01
N GLU A 9 -7.49 9.49 2.81
CA GLU A 9 -7.36 9.49 4.28
C GLU A 9 -6.02 8.91 4.76
N LEU A 10 -5.43 7.98 4.01
CA LEU A 10 -4.19 7.29 4.38
C LEU A 10 -2.94 8.13 4.08
N LEU A 11 -2.93 8.90 2.99
CA LEU A 11 -1.76 9.64 2.55
C LEU A 11 -1.21 10.64 3.58
N PRO A 12 -2.00 11.34 4.39
CA PRO A 12 -1.46 12.20 5.46
C PRO A 12 -0.62 11.44 6.49
N SER A 13 -0.87 10.14 6.66
CA SER A 13 -0.11 9.24 7.54
C SER A 13 1.04 8.51 6.83
N ALA A 14 1.06 8.57 5.49
CA ALA A 14 2.12 7.97 4.68
C ALA A 14 3.43 8.74 4.87
N ARG A 15 4.53 7.99 4.98
CA ARG A 15 5.85 8.62 5.15
C ARG A 15 6.49 8.84 3.79
N GLY A 16 7.12 9.99 3.65
CA GLY A 16 8.00 10.32 2.53
C GLY A 16 9.31 9.56 2.56
N GLY A 17 10.27 9.96 1.74
CA GLY A 17 11.62 9.42 1.73
C GLY A 17 12.41 9.67 3.02
N GLY A 18 13.67 9.28 3.05
CA GLY A 18 14.57 9.42 4.18
C GLY A 18 14.80 8.10 4.93
N ALA A 19 15.31 8.18 6.18
CA ALA A 19 15.62 7.00 6.97
C ALA A 19 14.38 6.14 7.23
N LEU A 20 14.54 4.82 7.10
CA LEU A 20 13.48 3.86 7.36
C LEU A 20 13.04 3.92 8.83
N LYS A 21 11.73 3.90 9.05
CA LYS A 21 11.11 3.86 10.38
C LYS A 21 9.92 2.93 10.36
N MET A 22 9.65 2.22 11.46
CA MET A 22 8.44 1.38 11.57
C MET A 22 7.16 2.21 11.38
N GLY A 23 7.11 3.40 11.96
CA GLY A 23 6.00 4.34 11.76
C GLY A 23 4.65 3.85 12.27
N LEU A 24 4.65 2.95 13.23
CA LEU A 24 3.45 2.36 13.80
C LEU A 24 2.76 3.33 14.77
N ALA A 25 1.42 3.38 14.68
CA ALA A 25 0.54 4.02 15.66
C ALA A 25 -0.34 2.95 16.32
N ALA A 26 -0.69 3.14 17.59
CA ALA A 26 -1.67 2.30 18.26
C ALA A 26 -3.06 2.54 17.66
N LEU A 27 -3.81 1.46 17.48
CA LEU A 27 -5.19 1.46 16.96
C LEU A 27 -6.13 0.85 17.99
N SER A 28 -7.39 1.27 17.94
CA SER A 28 -8.49 0.62 18.66
C SER A 28 -9.03 -0.60 17.90
N GLU A 29 -9.94 -1.36 18.53
CA GLU A 29 -10.52 -2.57 17.93
C GLU A 29 -11.36 -2.24 16.68
N ASP A 30 -12.10 -1.15 16.70
CA ASP A 30 -12.91 -0.65 15.59
C ASP A 30 -12.10 -0.05 14.44
N GLU A 31 -10.84 0.29 14.70
CA GLU A 31 -9.88 0.72 13.68
C GLU A 31 -9.09 -0.44 13.08
N TRP A 32 -9.26 -1.68 13.52
CA TRP A 32 -8.42 -2.80 13.06
C TRP A 32 -8.66 -3.14 11.60
N LEU A 33 -9.91 -3.38 11.22
CA LEU A 33 -10.31 -3.88 9.89
C LEU A 33 -11.28 -2.92 9.22
N GLN A 34 -11.35 -2.97 7.90
CA GLN A 34 -12.33 -2.22 7.12
C GLN A 34 -13.76 -2.55 7.56
N PRO A 35 -14.56 -1.54 7.94
CA PRO A 35 -15.91 -1.78 8.47
C PRO A 35 -16.92 -2.23 7.41
N ASP A 36 -16.73 -1.83 6.14
CA ASP A 36 -17.65 -2.13 5.03
C ASP A 36 -16.86 -2.68 3.82
N PRO A 37 -16.42 -3.96 3.86
CA PRO A 37 -15.59 -4.54 2.83
C PRO A 37 -16.39 -5.01 1.60
N ASP A 38 -15.83 -4.81 0.39
CA ASP A 38 -16.31 -5.49 -0.82
C ASP A 38 -15.86 -6.97 -0.82
N LEU A 39 -16.64 -7.79 -0.14
CA LEU A 39 -16.38 -9.22 -0.04
C LEU A 39 -16.56 -9.97 -1.36
N ALA A 40 -17.35 -9.43 -2.31
CA ALA A 40 -17.54 -10.05 -3.61
C ALA A 40 -16.28 -9.94 -4.48
N ALA A 41 -15.69 -8.75 -4.56
CA ALA A 41 -14.41 -8.55 -5.25
C ALA A 41 -13.29 -9.40 -4.64
N ARG A 42 -13.28 -9.53 -3.31
CA ARG A 42 -12.30 -10.36 -2.60
C ARG A 42 -12.48 -11.86 -2.89
N ALA A 43 -13.70 -12.36 -2.84
CA ALA A 43 -14.00 -13.75 -3.17
C ALA A 43 -13.59 -14.08 -4.61
N ALA A 44 -13.96 -13.22 -5.57
CA ALA A 44 -13.58 -13.38 -6.97
C ALA A 44 -12.06 -13.44 -7.18
N ALA A 45 -11.29 -12.63 -6.42
CA ALA A 45 -9.84 -12.65 -6.50
C ALA A 45 -9.23 -13.97 -6.00
N PHE A 46 -9.74 -14.53 -4.90
CA PHE A 46 -9.28 -15.85 -4.41
C PHE A 46 -9.68 -16.99 -5.34
N ASP A 47 -10.87 -16.91 -5.94
CA ASP A 47 -11.35 -17.92 -6.91
C ASP A 47 -10.52 -17.91 -8.20
N ALA A 48 -10.12 -16.71 -8.66
CA ALA A 48 -9.27 -16.55 -9.83
C ALA A 48 -7.80 -16.94 -9.60
N TYR A 49 -7.32 -16.83 -8.35
CA TYR A 49 -5.90 -17.03 -7.98
C TYR A 49 -5.77 -17.89 -6.72
N PRO A 50 -6.08 -19.21 -6.78
CA PRO A 50 -6.03 -20.10 -5.61
C PRO A 50 -4.61 -20.20 -4.99
N GLU A 51 -3.56 -19.95 -5.79
CA GLU A 51 -2.17 -19.86 -5.29
C GLU A 51 -1.91 -18.68 -4.35
N SER A 52 -2.87 -17.76 -4.22
CA SER A 52 -2.85 -16.65 -3.25
C SER A 52 -2.90 -17.13 -1.79
N VAL A 53 -3.32 -18.38 -1.56
CA VAL A 53 -3.34 -19.00 -0.24
C VAL A 53 -2.18 -19.97 -0.12
N GLN A 54 -1.30 -19.72 0.84
CA GLN A 54 -0.13 -20.57 1.12
C GLN A 54 -0.01 -20.80 2.63
N VAL A 55 0.12 -22.05 3.05
CA VAL A 55 0.17 -22.41 4.48
C VAL A 55 1.21 -23.48 4.76
N THR A 56 1.83 -23.40 5.93
CA THR A 56 2.59 -24.49 6.53
C THR A 56 1.78 -25.11 7.67
N PRO A 57 2.13 -26.31 8.17
CA PRO A 57 1.46 -26.89 9.36
C PRO A 57 1.48 -25.96 10.58
N ALA A 58 2.50 -25.11 10.73
CA ALA A 58 2.60 -24.16 11.82
C ALA A 58 1.54 -23.04 11.77
N ALA A 59 0.87 -22.85 10.64
CA ALA A 59 -0.21 -21.88 10.48
C ALA A 59 -1.57 -22.39 10.99
N GLU A 60 -1.77 -23.71 11.18
CA GLU A 60 -3.09 -24.28 11.47
C GLU A 60 -3.73 -23.76 12.76
N ALA A 61 -2.98 -23.74 13.87
CA ALA A 61 -3.51 -23.25 15.14
C ALA A 61 -3.79 -21.74 15.11
N PRO A 62 -2.88 -20.88 14.64
CA PRO A 62 -3.17 -19.46 14.43
C PRO A 62 -4.34 -19.17 13.49
N ALA A 63 -4.46 -19.92 12.40
CA ALA A 63 -5.57 -19.77 11.46
C ALA A 63 -6.92 -20.10 12.12
N ARG A 64 -7.00 -21.19 12.90
CA ARG A 64 -8.21 -21.53 13.65
C ARG A 64 -8.57 -20.46 14.69
N GLU A 65 -7.59 -19.92 15.40
CA GLU A 65 -7.83 -18.85 16.36
C GLU A 65 -8.37 -17.59 15.67
N LEU A 66 -7.73 -17.17 14.57
CA LEU A 66 -8.17 -16.01 13.82
C LEU A 66 -9.57 -16.23 13.21
N ALA A 67 -9.82 -17.39 12.61
CA ALA A 67 -11.12 -17.72 12.04
C ALA A 67 -12.24 -17.70 13.12
N ALA A 68 -11.97 -18.23 14.30
CA ALA A 68 -12.90 -18.16 15.43
C ALA A 68 -13.18 -16.70 15.85
N MET A 69 -12.17 -15.84 15.89
CA MET A 69 -12.34 -14.40 16.15
C MET A 69 -13.20 -13.71 15.09
N ARG A 70 -13.20 -14.23 13.85
CA ARG A 70 -14.03 -13.74 12.74
C ARG A 70 -15.41 -14.43 12.65
N GLY A 71 -15.69 -15.41 13.49
CA GLY A 71 -16.94 -16.17 13.45
C GLY A 71 -17.10 -17.05 12.21
N VAL A 72 -15.98 -17.48 11.58
CA VAL A 72 -15.97 -18.33 10.38
C VAL A 72 -15.28 -19.69 10.62
N SER A 73 -15.26 -20.55 9.60
CA SER A 73 -14.59 -21.85 9.65
C SER A 73 -13.07 -21.72 9.80
N GLY A 74 -12.42 -22.72 10.39
CA GLY A 74 -11.07 -22.68 10.93
C GLY A 74 -9.90 -22.63 9.96
N THR A 75 -9.99 -21.95 8.80
CA THR A 75 -8.87 -21.79 7.87
C THR A 75 -8.48 -20.31 7.68
N ILE A 76 -7.24 -20.08 7.29
CA ILE A 76 -6.78 -18.71 6.96
C ILE A 76 -7.56 -18.13 5.79
N GLU A 77 -7.91 -18.95 4.80
CA GLU A 77 -8.69 -18.52 3.64
C GLU A 77 -10.09 -18.08 4.04
N ALA A 78 -10.79 -18.86 4.87
CA ALA A 78 -12.11 -18.50 5.36
C ALA A 78 -12.06 -17.17 6.14
N ALA A 79 -11.07 -16.98 6.99
CA ALA A 79 -10.86 -15.71 7.67
C ALA A 79 -10.61 -14.56 6.66
N ALA A 80 -9.74 -14.77 5.67
CA ALA A 80 -9.41 -13.77 4.66
C ALA A 80 -10.59 -13.39 3.77
N ARG A 81 -11.48 -14.35 3.45
CA ARG A 81 -12.72 -14.09 2.69
C ARG A 81 -13.78 -13.31 3.48
N SER A 82 -13.64 -13.20 4.81
CA SER A 82 -14.56 -12.46 5.69
C SER A 82 -14.14 -11.04 6.01
N MET A 83 -13.09 -10.51 5.39
CA MET A 83 -12.56 -9.16 5.62
C MET A 83 -11.93 -8.60 4.34
N TRP A 84 -11.64 -7.30 4.31
CA TRP A 84 -10.98 -6.66 3.17
C TRP A 84 -9.49 -6.96 3.10
N GLU A 85 -8.85 -7.09 4.22
CA GLU A 85 -7.41 -7.15 4.34
C GLU A 85 -6.85 -8.51 3.91
N ASP A 86 -5.73 -8.48 3.23
CA ASP A 86 -4.85 -9.64 3.06
C ASP A 86 -4.25 -10.05 4.40
N LEU A 87 -4.01 -11.34 4.56
CA LEU A 87 -3.55 -11.93 5.81
C LEU A 87 -2.19 -12.60 5.68
N CYS A 88 -1.31 -12.29 6.63
CA CYS A 88 -0.06 -13.01 6.87
C CYS A 88 0.00 -13.45 8.33
N LEU A 89 0.23 -14.72 8.57
CA LEU A 89 0.43 -15.30 9.89
C LEU A 89 1.92 -15.49 10.14
N LEU A 90 2.39 -14.92 11.23
CA LEU A 90 3.78 -14.97 11.65
C LEU A 90 3.88 -15.73 12.97
N THR A 91 4.75 -16.72 13.04
CA THR A 91 5.08 -17.45 14.28
C THR A 91 6.57 -17.47 14.51
N ARG A 92 6.98 -17.74 15.73
CA ARG A 92 8.37 -18.03 16.08
C ARG A 92 8.49 -19.44 16.63
N ARG A 93 9.62 -20.08 16.44
CA ARG A 93 9.92 -21.34 17.07
C ARG A 93 10.24 -21.14 18.55
N GLU A 94 10.06 -22.17 19.33
CA GLU A 94 10.47 -22.15 20.73
C GLU A 94 11.97 -21.86 20.86
N GLY A 95 12.33 -20.92 21.72
CA GLY A 95 13.72 -20.47 21.90
C GLY A 95 14.24 -19.50 20.86
N GLU A 96 13.51 -19.23 19.75
CA GLU A 96 13.88 -18.21 18.76
C GLU A 96 13.19 -16.87 19.05
N GLU A 97 13.85 -15.75 18.75
CA GLU A 97 13.25 -14.41 18.80
C GLU A 97 12.76 -13.93 17.42
N VAL A 98 13.01 -14.71 16.36
CA VAL A 98 12.72 -14.35 14.96
C VAL A 98 11.38 -14.94 14.53
N TYR A 99 10.48 -14.08 14.09
CA TYR A 99 9.21 -14.47 13.47
C TYR A 99 9.38 -14.86 12.01
N ARG A 100 8.62 -15.86 11.56
CA ARG A 100 8.60 -16.39 10.19
C ARG A 100 7.18 -16.37 9.63
N LEU A 101 7.05 -16.14 8.34
CA LEU A 101 5.78 -16.27 7.63
C LEU A 101 5.40 -17.76 7.54
N VAL A 102 4.34 -18.16 8.20
CA VAL A 102 3.87 -19.55 8.21
C VAL A 102 2.57 -19.76 7.45
N GLY A 103 1.83 -18.68 7.19
CA GLY A 103 0.61 -18.72 6.40
C GLY A 103 0.34 -17.36 5.78
N ALA A 104 -0.19 -17.36 4.57
CA ALA A 104 -0.59 -16.17 3.86
C ALA A 104 -1.85 -16.43 3.05
N ALA A 105 -2.77 -15.46 3.02
CA ALA A 105 -3.92 -15.40 2.14
C ALA A 105 -3.97 -13.97 1.57
N VAL A 106 -3.43 -13.80 0.35
CA VAL A 106 -3.11 -12.50 -0.25
C VAL A 106 -3.78 -12.38 -1.61
N ALA A 107 -4.97 -11.79 -1.63
CA ALA A 107 -5.73 -11.55 -2.85
C ALA A 107 -5.17 -10.39 -3.67
N PHE A 108 -4.66 -9.35 -3.00
CA PHE A 108 -4.27 -8.07 -3.60
C PHE A 108 -2.78 -7.73 -3.40
N PRO A 109 -1.85 -8.60 -3.83
CA PRO A 109 -0.43 -8.37 -3.64
C PRO A 109 0.06 -7.12 -4.38
N THR A 110 1.13 -6.53 -3.86
CA THR A 110 1.89 -5.45 -4.49
C THR A 110 3.26 -6.00 -4.89
N ASP A 111 3.36 -6.50 -6.10
CA ASP A 111 4.59 -7.02 -6.71
C ASP A 111 5.32 -8.11 -5.91
N TRP A 112 4.55 -9.03 -5.30
CA TRP A 112 5.09 -10.22 -4.66
C TRP A 112 4.10 -11.40 -4.68
N ARG A 113 4.61 -12.59 -4.42
CA ARG A 113 3.80 -13.82 -4.32
C ARG A 113 4.00 -14.50 -2.97
N PRO A 114 2.93 -14.98 -2.31
CA PRO A 114 3.05 -15.70 -1.04
C PRO A 114 3.99 -16.92 -1.09
N ALA A 115 3.96 -17.67 -2.18
CA ALA A 115 4.79 -18.86 -2.36
C ALA A 115 6.31 -18.56 -2.25
N ASP A 116 6.76 -17.40 -2.74
CA ASP A 116 8.16 -17.00 -2.71
C ASP A 116 8.65 -16.63 -1.30
N LYS A 117 7.72 -16.42 -0.38
CA LYS A 117 8.01 -15.85 0.95
C LYS A 117 7.68 -16.80 2.11
N LEU A 118 6.93 -17.86 1.85
CA LEU A 118 6.51 -18.80 2.89
C LEU A 118 7.71 -19.47 3.60
N GLY A 119 7.68 -19.50 4.92
CA GLY A 119 8.75 -20.04 5.77
C GLY A 119 9.90 -19.08 6.05
N LEU A 120 10.01 -17.96 5.32
CA LEU A 120 11.11 -17.00 5.48
C LEU A 120 10.96 -16.18 6.77
N PRO A 121 12.10 -15.84 7.42
CA PRO A 121 12.14 -14.89 8.53
C PRO A 121 11.92 -13.44 8.02
N LEU A 122 11.49 -12.54 8.91
CA LEU A 122 11.18 -11.15 8.56
C LEU A 122 12.30 -10.44 7.80
N ALA A 123 13.55 -10.61 8.20
CA ALA A 123 14.69 -10.01 7.50
C ALA A 123 14.81 -10.49 6.05
N ALA A 124 14.54 -11.78 5.78
CA ALA A 124 14.54 -12.31 4.42
C ALA A 124 13.33 -11.87 3.59
N LEU A 125 12.16 -11.73 4.22
CA LEU A 125 10.96 -11.17 3.58
C LEU A 125 11.19 -9.75 3.05
N HIS A 126 11.95 -8.95 3.80
CA HIS A 126 12.22 -7.55 3.51
C HIS A 126 13.58 -7.31 2.84
N LYS A 127 14.31 -8.37 2.44
CA LYS A 127 15.60 -8.26 1.73
C LYS A 127 15.58 -7.30 0.53
N PRO A 128 14.49 -7.20 -0.26
CA PRO A 128 14.44 -6.24 -1.37
C PRO A 128 14.43 -4.77 -0.93
N ILE A 129 14.10 -4.46 0.34
CA ILE A 129 14.04 -3.08 0.83
C ILE A 129 15.44 -2.65 1.24
N HIS A 130 15.98 -1.66 0.53
CA HIS A 130 17.32 -1.13 0.82
C HIS A 130 17.43 -0.58 2.24
N GLY A 131 18.49 -0.99 2.97
CA GLY A 131 18.74 -0.55 4.34
C GLY A 131 17.85 -1.19 5.42
N TYR A 132 16.95 -2.13 5.08
CA TYR A 132 16.08 -2.76 6.07
C TYR A 132 16.87 -3.51 7.15
N ALA A 133 17.86 -4.30 6.74
CA ALA A 133 18.65 -5.11 7.67
C ALA A 133 19.37 -4.26 8.72
N GLU A 134 19.96 -3.15 8.28
CA GLU A 134 20.78 -2.26 9.12
C GLU A 134 19.93 -1.32 9.97
N GLN A 135 18.80 -0.83 9.45
CA GLN A 135 18.04 0.24 10.07
C GLN A 135 16.83 -0.23 10.86
N LEU A 136 16.20 -1.37 10.45
CA LEU A 136 14.91 -1.79 11.00
C LEU A 136 14.88 -3.19 11.58
N ALA A 137 15.62 -4.16 11.06
CA ALA A 137 15.41 -5.58 11.37
C ALA A 137 15.41 -5.87 12.86
N SER A 138 16.45 -5.45 13.58
CA SER A 138 16.56 -5.66 15.04
C SER A 138 15.42 -4.99 15.81
N GLY A 139 15.03 -3.77 15.44
CA GLY A 139 13.93 -3.05 16.07
C GLY A 139 12.58 -3.71 15.82
N VAL A 140 12.37 -4.25 14.60
CA VAL A 140 11.15 -4.98 14.24
C VAL A 140 11.06 -6.29 15.01
N ASP A 141 12.13 -7.09 15.05
CA ASP A 141 12.16 -8.35 15.79
C ASP A 141 11.88 -8.11 17.28
N HIS A 142 12.55 -7.12 17.89
CA HIS A 142 12.30 -6.74 19.27
C HIS A 142 10.85 -6.30 19.52
N PHE A 143 10.29 -5.47 18.63
CA PHE A 143 8.90 -5.03 18.72
C PHE A 143 7.94 -6.21 18.66
N MET A 144 8.12 -7.14 17.71
CA MET A 144 7.29 -8.33 17.55
C MET A 144 7.29 -9.22 18.80
N VAL A 145 8.46 -9.42 19.42
CA VAL A 145 8.58 -10.18 20.68
C VAL A 145 7.82 -9.51 21.81
N LYS A 146 7.92 -8.18 21.93
CA LYS A 146 7.30 -7.38 23.00
C LYS A 146 5.84 -7.01 22.76
N LEU A 147 5.33 -7.25 21.56
CA LEU A 147 3.92 -6.97 21.24
C LEU A 147 3.01 -7.73 22.20
N ARG A 148 2.11 -7.00 22.86
CA ARG A 148 1.17 -7.58 23.85
C ARG A 148 -0.03 -8.20 23.12
N PRO A 149 -0.56 -9.33 23.59
CA PRO A 149 -1.83 -9.86 23.09
C PRO A 149 -2.94 -8.80 23.15
N GLY A 150 -3.75 -8.72 22.09
CA GLY A 150 -4.85 -7.76 21.97
C GLY A 150 -4.44 -6.34 21.55
N ALA A 151 -3.18 -5.96 21.69
CA ALA A 151 -2.73 -4.67 21.17
C ALA A 151 -2.69 -4.68 19.64
N ILE A 152 -3.16 -3.59 19.04
CA ILE A 152 -3.20 -3.39 17.58
C ILE A 152 -2.35 -2.17 17.24
N TYR A 153 -1.50 -2.32 16.25
CA TYR A 153 -0.70 -1.23 15.70
C TYR A 153 -0.86 -1.18 14.19
N GLY A 154 -0.85 0.02 13.64
CA GLY A 154 -1.00 0.20 12.20
C GLY A 154 -0.10 1.27 11.63
N ARG A 155 0.12 1.19 10.33
CA ARG A 155 0.84 2.17 9.52
C ARG A 155 0.28 2.20 8.10
N CYS A 156 0.60 3.24 7.36
CA CYS A 156 0.40 3.29 5.92
C CYS A 156 1.74 3.15 5.20
N ASN A 157 1.79 2.28 4.19
CA ASN A 157 2.79 2.26 3.14
C ASN A 157 2.15 2.72 1.83
N TRP A 158 2.94 3.17 0.86
CA TRP A 158 2.42 3.68 -0.41
C TRP A 158 3.33 3.33 -1.58
N PHE A 159 2.72 3.27 -2.76
CA PHE A 159 3.40 3.07 -4.04
C PHE A 159 2.73 3.95 -5.10
N ILE A 160 3.46 4.25 -6.17
CA ILE A 160 2.88 4.68 -7.44
C ILE A 160 2.80 3.44 -8.33
N SER A 161 1.63 3.15 -8.87
CA SER A 161 1.42 2.00 -9.76
C SER A 161 0.93 2.46 -11.14
N PRO A 162 1.22 1.69 -12.19
CA PRO A 162 0.76 1.98 -13.55
C PRO A 162 -0.67 1.49 -13.81
N THR A 163 -1.32 0.92 -12.80
CA THR A 163 -2.63 0.28 -12.91
C THR A 163 -3.49 0.53 -11.67
N GLY A 164 -4.79 0.65 -11.89
CA GLY A 164 -5.81 0.70 -10.83
C GLY A 164 -6.21 -0.67 -10.28
N ALA A 165 -5.64 -1.76 -10.79
CA ALA A 165 -5.96 -3.11 -10.33
C ALA A 165 -5.54 -3.32 -8.87
N LEU A 166 -6.42 -3.93 -8.07
CA LEU A 166 -6.11 -4.29 -6.68
C LEU A 166 -5.01 -5.35 -6.60
N ARG A 167 -5.02 -6.34 -7.48
CA ARG A 167 -3.93 -7.30 -7.65
C ARG A 167 -2.92 -6.73 -8.64
N TRP A 168 -1.71 -6.48 -8.17
CA TRP A 168 -0.62 -6.00 -8.99
C TRP A 168 0.63 -6.89 -8.78
N VAL A 169 0.87 -7.77 -9.75
CA VAL A 169 2.09 -8.57 -9.88
C VAL A 169 2.58 -8.29 -11.30
N GLY A 170 3.61 -7.48 -11.40
CA GLY A 170 3.76 -6.65 -12.55
C GLY A 170 4.83 -7.01 -13.58
N GLU A 171 4.82 -6.22 -14.63
CA GLU A 171 5.83 -6.11 -15.67
C GLU A 171 7.00 -5.25 -15.15
N PRO A 172 8.18 -5.34 -15.79
CA PRO A 172 9.29 -4.43 -15.47
C PRO A 172 8.87 -2.96 -15.56
N PRO A 173 9.35 -2.10 -14.64
CA PRO A 173 8.90 -0.70 -14.57
C PRO A 173 9.03 0.08 -15.86
N GLU A 174 10.09 -0.15 -16.65
CA GLU A 174 10.33 0.51 -17.95
C GLU A 174 9.22 0.23 -18.96
N GLN A 175 8.57 -0.94 -18.89
CA GLN A 175 7.46 -1.30 -19.76
C GLN A 175 6.12 -0.82 -19.16
N ALA A 176 5.94 -1.05 -17.87
CA ALA A 176 4.71 -0.73 -17.15
C ALA A 176 4.38 0.78 -17.20
N PHE A 177 5.40 1.65 -17.13
CA PHE A 177 5.23 3.10 -17.15
C PHE A 177 5.51 3.77 -18.51
N ALA A 178 5.80 3.01 -19.58
CA ALA A 178 6.19 3.56 -20.89
C ALA A 178 5.17 4.54 -21.52
N HIS A 179 3.90 4.38 -21.19
CA HIS A 179 2.80 5.21 -21.69
C HIS A 179 2.54 6.47 -20.86
N VAL A 180 3.24 6.66 -19.74
CA VAL A 180 2.98 7.74 -18.78
C VAL A 180 3.71 9.01 -19.19
N THR A 181 2.97 10.13 -19.22
CA THR A 181 3.46 11.48 -19.50
C THR A 181 2.91 12.47 -18.47
N ALA A 182 3.50 13.66 -18.37
CA ALA A 182 2.96 14.70 -17.47
C ALA A 182 1.51 15.10 -17.82
N ALA A 183 1.13 14.99 -19.09
CA ALA A 183 -0.22 15.35 -19.55
C ALA A 183 -1.28 14.33 -19.18
N ASN A 184 -0.94 13.04 -19.13
CA ASN A 184 -1.88 11.96 -18.81
C ASN A 184 -1.68 11.33 -17.41
N ALA A 185 -0.72 11.82 -16.63
CA ALA A 185 -0.36 11.22 -15.34
C ALA A 185 -1.55 11.15 -14.35
N GLY A 186 -2.50 12.07 -14.44
CA GLY A 186 -3.70 12.04 -13.60
C GLY A 186 -4.54 10.79 -13.78
N ASP A 187 -4.62 10.28 -15.01
CA ASP A 187 -5.46 9.13 -15.37
C ASP A 187 -4.66 7.82 -15.47
N THR A 188 -3.34 7.90 -15.63
CA THR A 188 -2.48 6.75 -15.90
C THR A 188 -1.56 6.37 -14.76
N LEU A 189 -1.36 7.26 -13.78
CA LEU A 189 -0.73 6.94 -12.52
C LEU A 189 -1.78 6.75 -11.44
N TYR A 190 -1.58 5.72 -10.66
CA TYR A 190 -2.42 5.41 -9.51
C TYR A 190 -1.59 5.46 -8.22
N VAL A 191 -2.18 6.03 -7.19
CA VAL A 191 -1.62 5.94 -5.84
C VAL A 191 -2.21 4.71 -5.18
N ARG A 192 -1.34 3.80 -4.76
CA ARG A 192 -1.66 2.58 -4.06
C ARG A 192 -1.21 2.71 -2.61
N CYS A 193 -2.14 2.65 -1.69
CA CYS A 193 -1.85 2.63 -0.26
C CYS A 193 -2.07 1.23 0.32
N GLU A 194 -1.15 0.82 1.18
CA GLU A 194 -1.28 -0.37 2.01
C GLU A 194 -1.48 0.05 3.46
N ARG A 195 -2.68 -0.14 3.97
CA ARG A 195 -2.99 -0.03 5.38
C ARG A 195 -2.56 -1.30 6.06
N GLN A 196 -1.42 -1.25 6.73
CA GLN A 196 -0.78 -2.42 7.35
C GLN A 196 -1.06 -2.41 8.85
N THR A 197 -1.56 -3.53 9.40
CA THR A 197 -1.73 -3.66 10.85
C THR A 197 -1.03 -4.90 11.41
N LEU A 198 -0.74 -4.85 12.70
CA LEU A 198 -0.11 -5.92 13.48
C LEU A 198 -0.94 -6.17 14.72
N ARG A 199 -1.33 -7.42 14.93
CA ARG A 199 -2.03 -7.87 16.13
C ARG A 199 -1.48 -9.22 16.61
N LYS A 200 -1.19 -9.34 17.89
CA LYS A 200 -0.79 -10.61 18.49
C LYS A 200 -2.00 -11.38 18.98
N LEU A 201 -2.15 -12.60 18.53
CA LEU A 201 -3.23 -13.51 18.97
C LEU A 201 -3.00 -13.94 20.42
N PRO A 202 -4.04 -13.90 21.26
CA PRO A 202 -3.90 -14.21 22.69
C PRO A 202 -3.65 -15.69 22.99
N GLY A 203 -4.21 -16.62 22.21
CA GLY A 203 -4.09 -18.05 22.44
C GLY A 203 -2.78 -18.63 21.93
N THR A 204 -2.46 -18.41 20.67
CA THR A 204 -1.27 -18.99 20.01
C THR A 204 -0.02 -18.12 20.13
N GLY A 205 -0.16 -16.82 20.45
CA GLY A 205 0.94 -15.88 20.43
C GLY A 205 1.46 -15.54 19.02
N ALA A 206 0.82 -16.06 17.98
CA ALA A 206 1.10 -15.71 16.60
C ALA A 206 0.79 -14.23 16.34
N ILE A 207 1.49 -13.63 15.37
CA ILE A 207 1.18 -12.28 14.92
C ILE A 207 0.40 -12.37 13.62
N VAL A 208 -0.74 -11.70 13.60
CA VAL A 208 -1.51 -11.42 12.38
C VAL A 208 -1.00 -10.09 11.84
N PHE A 209 -0.46 -10.13 10.63
CA PHE A 209 -0.16 -8.94 9.83
C PHE A 209 -1.21 -8.84 8.74
N THR A 210 -1.93 -7.72 8.71
CA THR A 210 -2.95 -7.45 7.70
C THR A 210 -2.52 -6.38 6.73
N ILE A 211 -2.99 -6.44 5.48
CA ILE A 211 -2.70 -5.46 4.44
C ILE A 211 -4.02 -5.09 3.75
N GLY A 212 -4.61 -3.96 4.11
CA GLY A 212 -5.72 -3.36 3.38
C GLY A 212 -5.19 -2.56 2.19
N VAL A 213 -5.59 -2.92 0.99
CA VAL A 213 -5.13 -2.29 -0.25
C VAL A 213 -6.17 -1.32 -0.77
N TYR A 214 -5.74 -0.09 -1.01
CA TYR A 214 -6.56 1.01 -1.54
C TYR A 214 -5.85 1.64 -2.72
N VAL A 215 -6.57 1.87 -3.82
CA VAL A 215 -6.01 2.39 -5.07
C VAL A 215 -6.90 3.53 -5.58
N ALA A 216 -6.29 4.64 -5.98
CA ALA A 216 -7.00 5.75 -6.58
C ALA A 216 -6.18 6.36 -7.73
N PRO A 217 -6.82 6.84 -8.82
CA PRO A 217 -6.14 7.61 -9.84
C PRO A 217 -5.48 8.85 -9.22
N LEU A 218 -4.27 9.19 -9.67
CA LEU A 218 -3.55 10.36 -9.15
C LEU A 218 -4.37 11.64 -9.27
N GLY A 219 -5.07 11.82 -10.41
CA GLY A 219 -5.89 12.99 -10.68
C GLY A 219 -7.16 13.12 -9.84
N SER A 220 -7.58 12.06 -9.13
CA SER A 220 -8.73 12.11 -8.22
C SER A 220 -8.38 12.59 -6.81
N LEU A 221 -7.08 12.76 -6.51
CA LEU A 221 -6.63 13.16 -5.19
C LEU A 221 -6.65 14.69 -5.02
N SER A 222 -6.73 15.14 -3.77
CA SER A 222 -6.58 16.55 -3.44
C SER A 222 -5.23 17.10 -3.89
N PRO A 223 -5.14 18.39 -4.26
CA PRO A 223 -3.87 19.04 -4.63
C PRO A 223 -2.78 18.87 -3.56
N ASP A 224 -3.15 18.86 -2.28
CA ASP A 224 -2.22 18.67 -1.17
C ASP A 224 -1.65 17.25 -1.14
N ASN A 225 -2.46 16.23 -1.41
CA ASN A 225 -1.99 14.86 -1.48
C ASN A 225 -1.17 14.59 -2.75
N ILE A 226 -1.52 15.19 -3.89
CA ILE A 226 -0.70 15.14 -5.12
C ILE A 226 0.69 15.76 -4.84
N ALA A 227 0.72 16.93 -4.21
CA ALA A 227 1.98 17.61 -3.87
C ALA A 227 2.83 16.80 -2.88
N ARG A 228 2.19 16.21 -1.87
CA ARG A 228 2.82 15.31 -0.89
C ARG A 228 3.45 14.09 -1.57
N MET A 229 2.77 13.47 -2.53
CA MET A 229 3.31 12.33 -3.27
C MET A 229 4.52 12.72 -4.12
N ALA A 230 4.47 13.86 -4.81
CA ALA A 230 5.58 14.36 -5.59
C ALA A 230 6.82 14.63 -4.70
N GLU A 231 6.64 15.26 -3.54
CA GLU A 231 7.71 15.48 -2.57
C GLU A 231 8.26 14.16 -2.00
N ALA A 232 7.38 13.24 -1.66
CA ALA A 232 7.78 11.94 -1.14
C ALA A 232 8.63 11.17 -2.15
N VAL A 233 8.25 11.15 -3.43
CA VAL A 233 9.02 10.52 -4.50
C VAL A 233 10.37 11.22 -4.70
N ALA A 234 10.42 12.56 -4.65
CA ALA A 234 11.67 13.31 -4.80
C ALA A 234 12.70 13.05 -3.67
N THR A 235 12.24 12.56 -2.53
CA THR A 235 13.08 12.32 -1.33
C THR A 235 13.40 10.85 -1.08
N ILE A 236 12.98 9.93 -1.96
CA ILE A 236 13.33 8.51 -1.87
C ILE A 236 14.83 8.34 -2.15
N PRO A 237 15.57 7.55 -1.34
CA PRO A 237 16.96 7.21 -1.66
C PRO A 237 17.10 6.54 -3.04
N PRO A 238 18.20 6.79 -3.78
CA PRO A 238 18.35 6.33 -5.17
C PRO A 238 18.08 4.83 -5.37
N GLU A 239 18.63 3.97 -4.53
CA GLU A 239 18.46 2.51 -4.66
C GLU A 239 17.00 2.08 -4.43
N GLU A 240 16.30 2.74 -3.52
CA GLU A 240 14.88 2.50 -3.29
C GLU A 240 14.02 3.12 -4.39
N ALA A 241 14.44 4.23 -4.98
CA ALA A 241 13.78 4.85 -6.13
C ALA A 241 13.83 3.91 -7.36
N GLU A 242 15.00 3.33 -7.64
CA GLU A 242 15.16 2.30 -8.69
C GLU A 242 14.26 1.09 -8.44
N ARG A 243 14.30 0.55 -7.23
CA ARG A 243 13.45 -0.59 -6.85
C ARG A 243 11.95 -0.31 -7.05
N ARG A 244 11.51 0.92 -6.83
CA ARG A 244 10.11 1.36 -7.01
C ARG A 244 9.79 1.77 -8.44
N GLY A 245 10.73 1.73 -9.36
CA GLY A 245 10.57 2.19 -10.74
C GLY A 245 10.39 3.71 -10.86
N ALA A 246 10.79 4.49 -9.84
CA ALA A 246 10.60 5.94 -9.82
C ALA A 246 11.21 6.67 -11.03
N PRO A 247 12.37 6.30 -11.59
CA PRO A 247 12.89 6.94 -12.79
C PRO A 247 11.92 6.97 -13.97
N HIS A 248 11.02 5.97 -14.06
CA HIS A 248 10.09 5.83 -15.18
C HIS A 248 8.80 6.65 -15.04
N PHE A 249 8.44 7.08 -13.81
CA PHE A 249 7.20 7.86 -13.59
C PHE A 249 7.41 9.20 -12.87
N ALA A 250 8.50 9.39 -12.13
CA ALA A 250 8.69 10.61 -11.33
C ALA A 250 8.66 11.91 -12.15
N PRO A 251 9.25 11.99 -13.36
CA PRO A 251 9.16 13.19 -14.18
C PRO A 251 7.71 13.56 -14.52
N ALA A 252 6.87 12.56 -14.84
CA ALA A 252 5.46 12.77 -15.16
C ALA A 252 4.66 13.19 -13.92
N LEU A 253 4.86 12.52 -12.78
CA LEU A 253 4.26 12.89 -11.50
C LEU A 253 4.58 14.34 -11.11
N HIS A 254 5.86 14.73 -11.18
CA HIS A 254 6.29 16.10 -10.83
C HIS A 254 5.72 17.13 -11.79
N GLY A 255 5.65 16.79 -13.08
CA GLY A 255 5.02 17.65 -14.10
C GLY A 255 3.55 17.88 -13.79
N PHE A 256 2.82 16.82 -13.53
CA PHE A 256 1.41 16.86 -13.16
C PHE A 256 1.18 17.66 -11.87
N ALA A 257 1.95 17.40 -10.81
CA ALA A 257 1.83 18.12 -9.54
C ALA A 257 2.05 19.63 -9.67
N ARG A 258 2.98 20.07 -10.54
CA ARG A 258 3.18 21.49 -10.82
C ARG A 258 1.96 22.15 -11.47
N LEU A 259 1.33 21.48 -12.42
CA LEU A 259 0.12 21.98 -13.09
C LEU A 259 -1.05 22.13 -12.14
N HIS A 260 -1.17 21.23 -11.15
CA HIS A 260 -2.27 21.22 -10.18
C HIS A 260 -2.07 22.16 -8.98
N ARG A 261 -0.84 22.62 -8.72
CA ARG A 261 -0.57 23.65 -7.69
C ARG A 261 -0.98 25.07 -8.14
N HIS A 262 -1.07 25.32 -9.45
CA HIS A 262 -1.36 26.62 -10.03
C HIS A 262 -2.40 26.49 -11.15
N PRO A 263 -3.67 26.18 -10.82
CA PRO A 263 -4.73 26.05 -11.84
C PRO A 263 -4.94 27.34 -12.65
N GLU A 264 -4.54 28.49 -12.13
CA GLU A 264 -4.62 29.78 -12.80
C GLU A 264 -3.68 29.89 -14.02
N LEU A 265 -2.60 29.11 -14.08
CA LEU A 265 -1.67 29.11 -15.21
C LEU A 265 -2.20 28.35 -16.43
N VAL A 266 -3.24 27.53 -16.27
CA VAL A 266 -3.85 26.74 -17.36
C VAL A 266 -5.00 27.49 -18.04
N SER A 267 -5.63 28.46 -17.37
CA SER A 267 -6.74 29.25 -17.93
C SER A 267 -6.28 30.54 -18.67
N GLY A 268 -4.99 30.75 -18.78
CA GLY A 268 -4.40 31.92 -19.44
C GLY A 268 -4.05 31.72 -20.90
N SER A 269 -5.02 31.40 -21.77
CA SER A 269 -4.82 31.66 -23.23
C SER A 269 -6.16 31.72 -23.95
N ILE A 270 -6.25 32.82 -24.65
CA ILE A 270 -7.19 33.19 -25.72
C ILE A 270 -8.39 34.00 -25.23
N SER A 271 -8.12 35.30 -24.96
CA SER A 271 -9.12 36.31 -25.29
C SER A 271 -9.05 36.56 -26.80
N PRO A 272 -10.13 36.44 -27.54
CA PRO A 272 -10.17 36.92 -28.92
C PRO A 272 -10.08 38.45 -28.90
N HIS A 273 -9.08 39.00 -29.54
CA HIS A 273 -9.01 40.40 -29.87
C HIS A 273 -10.28 40.79 -30.61
N GLU A 274 -11.20 41.51 -29.97
CA GLU A 274 -12.24 42.26 -30.62
C GLU A 274 -11.56 43.36 -31.48
N ARG A 275 -11.51 43.16 -32.79
CA ARG A 275 -11.24 44.22 -33.75
C ARG A 275 -12.47 45.12 -33.79
N ARG A 276 -12.35 46.33 -33.25
CA ARG A 276 -13.29 47.41 -33.53
C ARG A 276 -13.24 47.73 -35.04
N PRO A 277 -14.39 47.85 -35.70
CA PRO A 277 -14.41 48.45 -37.04
C PRO A 277 -14.22 49.96 -36.93
N GLU A 278 -13.22 50.48 -37.65
CA GLU A 278 -13.04 51.88 -37.85
C GLU A 278 -14.24 52.44 -38.61
N GLY A 279 -14.90 53.45 -38.00
CA GLY A 279 -15.91 54.26 -38.65
C GLY A 279 -15.25 55.14 -39.78
N ARG A 280 -15.81 55.02 -40.97
CA ARG A 280 -15.60 56.02 -42.02
C ARG A 280 -16.67 57.08 -41.85
N ASP A 281 -16.24 58.25 -41.39
CA ASP A 281 -16.95 59.49 -41.68
C ASP A 281 -16.66 59.88 -43.12
N GLY A 282 -17.71 60.27 -43.81
CA GLY A 282 -17.59 60.77 -45.16
C GLY A 282 -18.88 61.44 -45.61
N CYS A 283 -18.94 62.76 -45.51
CA CYS A 283 -19.83 63.75 -46.17
C CYS A 283 -21.34 63.53 -46.07
#